data_bdbd056452178ed052e2286d613e9975
#
_entry.id   bdbd056452178ed052e2286d613e9975
#
_cell.length_a   1.000
_cell.length_b   1.000
_cell.length_c   1.000
_cell.angle_alpha   90.00
_cell.angle_beta   90.00
_cell.angle_gamma   90.00
#
_symmetry.space_group_name_H-M   'P 1'
#
loop_
_entity.id
_entity.type
_entity.pdbx_description
1 polymer ?
#
loop_
_entity_poly.entity_id
_entity_poly.type
_entity_poly.pdbx_seq_one_letter_code
_entity_poly.pdbx_strand_id
1 'polypeptide(L)'
;YYKGHENKLALYLTHDWDVTPKFNLYYGARLEWQSLNGENAAVKNAAGNYVGRFADYHLGATAADGTVIAPAKLSYDWVNYDLSLAATYKLTPNFGFTGDFTYIVQHPKFEAFAPATMPNTDKISVPLGRVGIYYNNAWLSLTSMFSYISKTNNNSTLNLQHGSEIKAAPLSYDIQTWGWTTDAVMHPFKGFDFHCLFTYQKPTYQKFETSVTFNDGYTGTINATGNTVAEIPEILIELDPSYMITKDIKLWTSFRYFSKTYANINEAYYFNGHWETFGGVNWQVNKRLSLGCTVVNFLNQTGAKGSIAGAELITKDEAKDIKNQIMTGSYLRPFTIEVNASLKF
;
A
#
# COMPACT_ATOMS: atom_id res chain seq x y z
N TYR A 1 -2.59 27.32 5.16
CA TYR A 1 -3.65 27.71 4.19
C TYR A 1 -3.24 27.31 2.77
N TYR A 2 -4.09 26.61 2.09
CA TYR A 2 -3.98 26.42 0.64
C TYR A 2 -5.38 26.43 0.01
N LYS A 3 -5.46 26.97 -1.19
CA LYS A 3 -6.70 27.11 -1.95
C LYS A 3 -6.40 27.00 -3.42
N GLY A 4 -7.25 26.33 -4.17
CA GLY A 4 -7.09 26.21 -5.61
C GLY A 4 -8.12 25.29 -6.23
N HIS A 5 -7.89 25.00 -7.49
CA HIS A 5 -8.70 24.06 -8.26
C HIS A 5 -7.82 23.25 -9.19
N GLU A 6 -8.28 22.05 -9.46
CA GLU A 6 -7.67 21.10 -10.37
C GLU A 6 -8.71 20.72 -11.42
N ASN A 7 -8.36 20.88 -12.69
CA ASN A 7 -9.20 20.48 -13.83
C ASN A 7 -8.53 19.31 -14.54
N LYS A 8 -9.32 18.33 -14.94
CA LYS A 8 -8.86 17.15 -15.69
C LYS A 8 -9.76 16.90 -16.88
N LEU A 9 -9.14 16.64 -18.02
CA LEU A 9 -9.81 16.15 -19.21
C LEU A 9 -9.09 14.90 -19.70
N ALA A 10 -9.81 13.79 -19.82
CA ALA A 10 -9.23 12.53 -20.23
C ALA A 10 -9.95 11.93 -21.42
N LEU A 11 -9.17 11.34 -22.32
CA LEU A 11 -9.62 10.46 -23.39
C LEU A 11 -9.05 9.07 -23.15
N TYR A 12 -9.81 8.03 -23.43
CA TYR A 12 -9.35 6.64 -23.33
C TYR A 12 -9.87 5.80 -24.47
N LEU A 13 -9.09 4.79 -24.82
CA LEU A 13 -9.42 3.73 -25.76
C LEU A 13 -9.04 2.40 -25.14
N THR A 14 -9.93 1.42 -25.26
CA THR A 14 -9.63 0.02 -24.92
C THR A 14 -10.14 -0.89 -26.03
N HIS A 15 -9.41 -1.96 -26.28
CA HIS A 15 -9.80 -2.96 -27.26
C HIS A 15 -9.42 -4.35 -26.77
N ASP A 16 -10.37 -5.26 -26.83
CA ASP A 16 -10.19 -6.69 -26.56
C ASP A 16 -10.34 -7.44 -27.89
N TRP A 17 -9.29 -8.14 -28.30
CA TRP A 17 -9.19 -8.72 -29.63
C TRP A 17 -8.83 -10.21 -29.56
N ASP A 18 -9.76 -11.04 -29.95
CA ASP A 18 -9.50 -12.46 -30.26
C ASP A 18 -8.76 -12.59 -31.60
N VAL A 19 -7.42 -12.45 -31.57
CA VAL A 19 -6.57 -12.52 -32.76
C VAL A 19 -6.71 -13.88 -33.43
N THR A 20 -6.79 -14.95 -32.61
CA THR A 20 -7.10 -16.31 -33.02
C THR A 20 -7.90 -17.00 -31.91
N PRO A 21 -8.50 -18.20 -32.15
CA PRO A 21 -9.17 -18.96 -31.10
C PRO A 21 -8.27 -19.32 -29.90
N LYS A 22 -6.95 -19.24 -30.07
CA LYS A 22 -5.96 -19.53 -29.02
C LYS A 22 -5.27 -18.30 -28.45
N PHE A 23 -5.36 -17.16 -29.12
CA PHE A 23 -4.64 -15.95 -28.72
C PHE A 23 -5.56 -14.75 -28.61
N ASN A 24 -5.71 -14.26 -27.39
CA ASN A 24 -6.42 -13.04 -27.07
C ASN A 24 -5.42 -11.95 -26.71
N LEU A 25 -5.65 -10.74 -27.17
CA LEU A 25 -4.86 -9.55 -26.92
C LEU A 25 -5.79 -8.41 -26.46
N TYR A 26 -5.56 -7.92 -25.26
CA TYR A 26 -6.16 -6.71 -24.76
C TYR A 26 -5.15 -5.57 -24.79
N TYR A 27 -5.54 -4.39 -25.26
CA TYR A 27 -4.74 -3.19 -25.12
C TYR A 27 -5.61 -1.97 -24.82
N GLY A 28 -5.01 -1.03 -24.10
CA GLY A 28 -5.68 0.21 -23.72
C GLY A 28 -4.71 1.36 -23.59
N ALA A 29 -5.22 2.55 -23.83
CA ALA A 29 -4.50 3.79 -23.62
C ALA A 29 -5.44 4.85 -23.04
N ARG A 30 -4.94 5.64 -22.11
CA ARG A 30 -5.60 6.83 -21.57
C ARG A 30 -4.64 8.00 -21.63
N LEU A 31 -5.13 9.14 -22.08
CA LEU A 31 -4.42 10.41 -22.07
C LEU A 31 -5.25 11.40 -21.27
N GLU A 32 -4.62 12.06 -20.29
CA GLU A 32 -5.28 13.02 -19.42
C GLU A 32 -4.49 14.32 -19.38
N TRP A 33 -5.12 15.41 -19.75
CA TRP A 33 -4.63 16.74 -19.42
C TRP A 33 -5.09 17.11 -18.00
N GLN A 34 -4.14 17.61 -17.20
CA GLN A 34 -4.35 18.05 -15.81
C GLN A 34 -3.83 19.47 -15.67
N SER A 35 -4.69 20.39 -15.27
CA SER A 35 -4.32 21.78 -14.95
C SER A 35 -4.59 22.03 -13.48
N LEU A 36 -3.58 22.52 -12.78
CA LEU A 36 -3.62 22.83 -11.36
C LEU A 36 -3.28 24.30 -11.15
N ASN A 37 -4.21 25.05 -10.57
CA ASN A 37 -4.03 26.46 -10.26
C ASN A 37 -4.45 26.72 -8.82
N GLY A 38 -3.61 27.46 -8.09
CA GLY A 38 -3.90 27.73 -6.70
C GLY A 38 -2.84 28.59 -6.02
N GLU A 39 -2.92 28.60 -4.73
CA GLU A 39 -2.01 29.30 -3.86
C GLU A 39 -1.89 28.57 -2.53
N ASN A 40 -0.70 28.60 -1.96
CA ASN A 40 -0.49 28.16 -0.59
C ASN A 40 0.23 29.24 0.21
N ALA A 41 0.00 29.25 1.52
CA ALA A 41 0.69 30.12 2.44
C ALA A 41 1.02 29.38 3.73
N ALA A 42 2.30 29.31 4.05
CA ALA A 42 2.81 28.81 5.31
C ALA A 42 3.75 29.86 5.88
N VAL A 43 3.48 30.28 7.12
CA VAL A 43 4.31 31.27 7.80
C VAL A 43 5.15 30.56 8.84
N LYS A 44 6.44 30.76 8.76
CA LYS A 44 7.41 30.33 9.78
C LYS A 44 8.09 31.57 10.34
N ASN A 45 8.30 31.59 11.66
CA ASN A 45 9.12 32.59 12.29
C ASN A 45 10.62 32.39 11.96
N ALA A 46 11.47 33.29 12.44
CA ALA A 46 12.93 33.21 12.22
C ALA A 46 13.55 31.90 12.75
N ALA A 47 12.93 31.26 13.76
CA ALA A 47 13.34 29.97 14.30
C ALA A 47 12.80 28.75 13.48
N GLY A 48 12.08 28.98 12.37
CA GLY A 48 11.54 27.94 11.51
C GLY A 48 10.26 27.28 12.00
N ASN A 49 9.68 27.76 13.10
CA ASN A 49 8.42 27.24 13.63
C ASN A 49 7.22 27.88 12.92
N TYR A 50 6.14 27.10 12.69
CA TYR A 50 4.89 27.65 12.21
C TYR A 50 4.29 28.59 13.23
N VAL A 51 3.83 29.74 12.79
CA VAL A 51 3.19 30.76 13.63
C VAL A 51 1.72 30.95 13.21
N GLY A 52 0.85 31.06 14.21
CA GLY A 52 -0.58 31.22 14.02
C GLY A 52 -1.37 29.90 13.92
N ARG A 53 -2.68 30.01 13.97
CA ARG A 53 -3.61 28.91 13.77
C ARG A 53 -3.90 28.75 12.29
N PHE A 54 -4.31 27.58 11.86
CA PHE A 54 -4.71 27.33 10.47
C PHE A 54 -5.76 28.35 9.95
N ALA A 55 -6.70 28.76 10.82
CA ALA A 55 -7.72 29.76 10.50
C ALA A 55 -7.14 31.18 10.31
N ASP A 56 -5.96 31.45 10.83
CA ASP A 56 -5.31 32.77 10.73
C ASP A 56 -4.48 32.91 9.45
N TYR A 57 -4.27 31.80 8.72
CA TYR A 57 -3.52 31.77 7.46
C TYR A 57 -4.41 32.13 6.27
N HIS A 58 -4.80 33.38 6.14
CA HIS A 58 -5.42 33.90 4.94
C HIS A 58 -4.50 34.92 4.26
N LEU A 59 -4.68 35.12 2.98
CA LEU A 59 -3.85 36.03 2.19
C LEU A 59 -3.89 37.46 2.74
N GLY A 60 -2.72 38.04 2.95
CA GLY A 60 -2.57 39.39 3.50
C GLY A 60 -2.76 39.48 5.01
N ALA A 61 -2.99 38.36 5.70
CA ALA A 61 -3.02 38.35 7.16
C ALA A 61 -1.63 38.66 7.72
N THR A 62 -1.60 39.25 8.92
CA THR A 62 -0.35 39.48 9.65
C THR A 62 -0.26 38.45 10.78
N ALA A 63 0.83 37.69 10.81
CA ALA A 63 1.12 36.78 11.91
C ALA A 63 1.38 37.54 13.20
N ALA A 64 1.34 36.85 14.36
CA ALA A 64 1.51 37.47 15.67
C ALA A 64 2.87 38.16 15.86
N ASP A 65 3.88 37.81 15.09
CA ASP A 65 5.21 38.43 15.06
C ASP A 65 5.33 39.61 14.04
N GLY A 66 4.22 40.01 13.43
CA GLY A 66 4.17 41.10 12.45
C GLY A 66 4.50 40.66 11.00
N THR A 67 4.80 39.40 10.74
CA THR A 67 5.07 38.91 9.40
C THR A 67 3.81 38.88 8.55
N VAL A 68 3.84 39.54 7.37
CA VAL A 68 2.75 39.48 6.41
C VAL A 68 2.78 38.17 5.66
N ILE A 69 1.65 37.47 5.61
CA ILE A 69 1.51 36.18 4.91
C ILE A 69 1.44 36.42 3.40
N ALA A 70 2.54 36.05 2.73
CA ALA A 70 2.61 36.10 1.28
C ALA A 70 2.29 34.71 0.69
N PRO A 71 1.38 34.61 -0.27
CA PRO A 71 1.07 33.34 -0.92
C PRO A 71 2.15 32.94 -1.92
N ALA A 72 2.46 31.66 -1.98
CA ALA A 72 3.09 31.05 -3.14
C ALA A 72 2.00 30.70 -4.16
N LYS A 73 2.11 31.22 -5.38
CA LYS A 73 1.23 30.85 -6.47
C LYS A 73 1.65 29.52 -7.07
N LEU A 74 0.67 28.67 -7.31
CA LEU A 74 0.82 27.36 -7.94
C LEU A 74 0.13 27.41 -9.30
N SER A 75 0.85 27.08 -10.38
CA SER A 75 0.28 26.97 -11.71
C SER A 75 1.05 25.91 -12.47
N TYR A 76 0.39 24.81 -12.76
CA TYR A 76 0.99 23.66 -13.43
C TYR A 76 0.01 23.10 -14.47
N ASP A 77 0.55 22.73 -15.62
CA ASP A 77 -0.14 22.00 -16.65
C ASP A 77 0.65 20.75 -17.01
N TRP A 78 0.01 19.58 -16.91
CA TRP A 78 0.64 18.29 -17.14
C TRP A 78 -0.17 17.42 -18.08
N VAL A 79 0.52 16.46 -18.68
CA VAL A 79 -0.09 15.35 -19.41
C VAL A 79 0.23 14.06 -18.68
N ASN A 80 -0.81 13.42 -18.14
CA ASN A 80 -0.77 12.08 -17.58
C ASN A 80 -1.17 11.07 -18.66
N TYR A 81 -0.64 9.86 -18.59
CA TYR A 81 -1.05 8.80 -19.50
C TYR A 81 -0.90 7.42 -18.87
N ASP A 82 -1.79 6.52 -19.30
CA ASP A 82 -1.80 5.14 -18.90
C ASP A 82 -1.80 4.28 -20.17
N LEU A 83 -0.88 3.32 -20.25
CA LEU A 83 -0.80 2.33 -21.31
C LEU A 83 -0.96 0.95 -20.69
N SER A 84 -1.80 0.10 -21.28
CA SER A 84 -2.01 -1.27 -20.83
C SER A 84 -1.97 -2.24 -22.01
N LEU A 85 -1.38 -3.38 -21.78
CA LEU A 85 -1.30 -4.49 -22.71
C LEU A 85 -1.47 -5.78 -21.92
N ALA A 86 -2.36 -6.68 -22.33
CA ALA A 86 -2.46 -8.01 -21.75
C ALA A 86 -2.63 -9.04 -22.88
N ALA A 87 -2.02 -10.18 -22.71
CA ALA A 87 -2.07 -11.26 -23.69
C ALA A 87 -2.33 -12.59 -22.98
N THR A 88 -3.17 -13.42 -23.60
CA THR A 88 -3.43 -14.78 -23.17
C THR A 88 -3.27 -15.74 -24.36
N TYR A 89 -2.47 -16.77 -24.16
CA TYR A 89 -2.26 -17.83 -25.16
C TYR A 89 -2.69 -19.19 -24.62
N LYS A 90 -3.71 -19.79 -25.23
CA LYS A 90 -4.25 -21.12 -24.90
C LYS A 90 -3.41 -22.19 -25.60
N LEU A 91 -2.52 -22.86 -24.86
CA LEU A 91 -1.75 -23.98 -25.40
C LEU A 91 -2.62 -25.21 -25.58
N THR A 92 -3.44 -25.49 -24.55
CA THR A 92 -4.49 -26.53 -24.56
C THR A 92 -5.82 -25.93 -24.08
N PRO A 93 -6.95 -26.65 -24.12
CA PRO A 93 -8.21 -26.15 -23.56
C PRO A 93 -8.13 -25.72 -22.09
N ASN A 94 -7.22 -26.34 -21.32
CA ASN A 94 -7.12 -26.16 -19.89
C ASN A 94 -5.87 -25.41 -19.44
N PHE A 95 -4.85 -25.26 -20.28
CA PHE A 95 -3.56 -24.70 -19.91
C PHE A 95 -3.09 -23.67 -20.92
N GLY A 96 -2.49 -22.61 -20.43
CA GLY A 96 -1.90 -21.57 -21.28
C GLY A 96 -0.97 -20.63 -20.53
N PHE A 97 -0.55 -19.62 -21.27
CA PHE A 97 0.30 -18.53 -20.79
C PHE A 97 -0.52 -17.25 -20.71
N THR A 98 -0.20 -16.42 -19.74
CA THR A 98 -0.78 -15.07 -19.63
C THR A 98 0.29 -14.09 -19.23
N GLY A 99 0.13 -12.86 -19.65
CA GLY A 99 1.01 -11.78 -19.25
C GLY A 99 0.36 -10.43 -19.47
N ASP A 100 0.76 -9.47 -18.66
CA ASP A 100 0.31 -8.10 -18.80
C ASP A 100 1.45 -7.11 -18.52
N PHE A 101 1.31 -5.95 -19.12
CA PHE A 101 2.16 -4.81 -18.91
C PHE A 101 1.32 -3.56 -18.79
N THR A 102 1.58 -2.75 -17.76
CA THR A 102 0.94 -1.46 -17.57
C THR A 102 2.02 -0.42 -17.31
N TYR A 103 1.89 0.74 -17.93
CA TYR A 103 2.77 1.87 -17.70
C TYR A 103 1.94 3.11 -17.42
N ILE A 104 1.99 3.57 -16.16
CA ILE A 104 1.23 4.72 -15.70
C ILE A 104 2.19 5.88 -15.48
N VAL A 105 1.85 7.05 -15.99
CA VAL A 105 2.51 8.32 -15.71
C VAL A 105 1.50 9.31 -15.16
N GLN A 106 1.80 9.84 -13.99
CA GLN A 106 0.95 10.82 -13.31
C GLN A 106 1.80 11.89 -12.63
N HIS A 107 1.17 13.03 -12.37
CA HIS A 107 1.78 14.13 -11.62
C HIS A 107 1.06 14.34 -10.27
N PRO A 108 1.67 15.08 -9.33
CA PRO A 108 1.05 15.33 -8.04
C PRO A 108 -0.33 15.97 -8.15
N LYS A 109 -1.23 15.58 -7.25
CA LYS A 109 -2.54 16.20 -7.08
C LYS A 109 -2.43 17.44 -6.21
N PHE A 110 -3.48 18.28 -6.23
CA PHE A 110 -3.51 19.53 -5.46
C PHE A 110 -3.24 19.31 -3.97
N GLU A 111 -3.72 18.23 -3.37
CA GLU A 111 -3.54 17.94 -1.94
C GLU A 111 -2.06 17.76 -1.55
N ALA A 112 -1.19 17.40 -2.48
CA ALA A 112 0.25 17.26 -2.22
C ALA A 112 0.94 18.60 -1.95
N PHE A 113 0.33 19.72 -2.35
CA PHE A 113 0.87 21.08 -2.20
C PHE A 113 0.46 21.74 -0.87
N ALA A 114 0.22 20.96 0.16
CA ALA A 114 -0.03 21.50 1.50
C ALA A 114 1.16 22.35 2.00
N PRO A 115 0.91 23.40 2.82
CA PRO A 115 1.93 24.39 3.16
C PRO A 115 3.22 23.86 3.78
N ALA A 116 3.18 22.71 4.43
CA ALA A 116 4.37 22.09 5.04
C ALA A 116 5.20 21.25 4.05
N THR A 117 4.66 20.91 2.90
CA THR A 117 5.25 19.94 1.99
C THR A 117 5.12 20.41 0.55
N MET A 118 6.18 21.00 0.00
CA MET A 118 6.25 21.20 -1.45
C MET A 118 6.67 19.87 -2.09
N PRO A 119 5.83 19.23 -2.88
CA PRO A 119 6.16 17.95 -3.50
C PRO A 119 7.19 18.15 -4.61
N ASN A 120 7.94 17.09 -4.91
CA ASN A 120 8.60 17.00 -6.20
C ASN A 120 7.53 16.98 -7.29
N THR A 121 7.60 17.90 -8.24
CA THR A 121 6.63 18.04 -9.33
C THR A 121 6.97 17.20 -10.55
N ASP A 122 8.07 16.44 -10.52
CA ASP A 122 8.42 15.50 -11.58
C ASP A 122 7.36 14.39 -11.69
N LYS A 123 7.27 13.84 -12.88
CA LYS A 123 6.34 12.74 -13.14
C LYS A 123 6.60 11.52 -12.24
N ILE A 124 5.53 10.97 -11.72
CA ILE A 124 5.52 9.66 -11.07
C ILE A 124 5.26 8.61 -12.16
N SER A 125 6.14 7.65 -12.32
CA SER A 125 5.95 6.56 -13.28
C SER A 125 5.84 5.21 -12.56
N VAL A 126 4.90 4.38 -13.04
CA VAL A 126 4.63 3.06 -12.48
C VAL A 126 4.62 2.03 -13.61
N PRO A 127 5.78 1.49 -14.02
CA PRO A 127 5.84 0.28 -14.83
C PRO A 127 5.46 -0.93 -13.98
N LEU A 128 4.53 -1.73 -14.46
CA LEU A 128 4.13 -3.02 -13.92
C LEU A 128 4.17 -4.04 -15.06
N GLY A 129 4.87 -5.14 -14.88
CA GLY A 129 4.86 -6.27 -15.81
C GLY A 129 4.64 -7.57 -15.06
N ARG A 130 3.77 -8.44 -15.60
CA ARG A 130 3.55 -9.79 -15.08
C ARG A 130 3.55 -10.79 -16.21
N VAL A 131 4.09 -11.98 -15.95
CA VAL A 131 4.06 -13.10 -16.89
C VAL A 131 3.94 -14.40 -16.12
N GLY A 132 3.16 -15.33 -16.64
CA GLY A 132 2.95 -16.59 -15.97
C GLY A 132 2.12 -17.58 -16.76
N ILE A 133 1.64 -18.55 -16.03
CA ILE A 133 0.83 -19.65 -16.52
C ILE A 133 -0.52 -19.67 -15.84
N TYR A 134 -1.50 -20.23 -16.51
CA TYR A 134 -2.77 -20.59 -15.91
C TYR A 134 -3.15 -22.02 -16.26
N TYR A 135 -3.91 -22.65 -15.37
CA TYR A 135 -4.51 -23.96 -15.58
C TYR A 135 -5.93 -23.97 -15.03
N ASN A 136 -6.89 -24.41 -15.84
CA ASN A 136 -8.29 -24.47 -15.46
C ASN A 136 -8.92 -25.79 -15.88
N ASN A 137 -9.53 -26.48 -14.92
CA ASN A 137 -10.38 -27.63 -15.19
C ASN A 137 -11.58 -27.65 -14.23
N ALA A 138 -12.35 -28.74 -14.19
CA ALA A 138 -13.56 -28.81 -13.36
C ALA A 138 -13.31 -28.71 -11.84
N TRP A 139 -12.10 -29.02 -11.35
CA TRP A 139 -11.80 -29.07 -9.93
C TRP A 139 -10.66 -28.12 -9.50
N LEU A 140 -9.88 -27.58 -10.43
CA LEU A 140 -8.74 -26.70 -10.15
C LEU A 140 -8.73 -25.51 -11.10
N SER A 141 -8.71 -24.31 -10.54
CA SER A 141 -8.29 -23.06 -11.20
C SER A 141 -6.99 -22.60 -10.58
N LEU A 142 -5.93 -22.47 -11.37
CA LEU A 142 -4.61 -22.07 -10.91
C LEU A 142 -4.05 -20.99 -11.82
N THR A 143 -3.48 -19.94 -11.21
CA THR A 143 -2.68 -18.93 -11.89
C THR A 143 -1.38 -18.75 -11.14
N SER A 144 -0.25 -18.73 -11.84
CA SER A 144 1.06 -18.54 -11.24
C SER A 144 1.85 -17.53 -12.05
N MET A 145 2.21 -16.39 -11.44
CA MET A 145 2.74 -15.23 -12.14
C MET A 145 3.99 -14.69 -11.47
N PHE A 146 5.00 -14.44 -12.26
CA PHE A 146 6.12 -13.60 -11.89
C PHE A 146 5.79 -12.14 -12.19
N SER A 147 6.18 -11.22 -11.32
CA SER A 147 5.85 -9.81 -11.43
C SER A 147 7.05 -8.91 -11.16
N TYR A 148 7.05 -7.79 -11.84
CA TYR A 148 7.92 -6.66 -11.56
C TYR A 148 7.08 -5.39 -11.52
N ILE A 149 7.24 -4.60 -10.46
CA ILE A 149 6.64 -3.27 -10.34
C ILE A 149 7.68 -2.29 -9.81
N SER A 150 7.69 -1.09 -10.37
CA SER A 150 8.45 0.03 -9.85
C SER A 150 7.53 1.24 -9.70
N LYS A 151 7.83 2.12 -8.78
CA LYS A 151 7.19 3.42 -8.66
C LYS A 151 8.24 4.46 -8.36
N THR A 152 8.37 5.45 -9.23
CA THR A 152 9.35 6.54 -9.12
C THR A 152 8.74 7.77 -8.49
N ASN A 153 9.57 8.64 -7.93
CA ASN A 153 9.18 9.95 -7.39
C ASN A 153 8.01 9.89 -6.38
N ASN A 154 8.02 8.88 -5.49
CA ASN A 154 7.08 8.87 -4.36
C ASN A 154 7.38 10.06 -3.46
N ASN A 155 6.43 10.96 -3.31
CA ASN A 155 6.54 12.06 -2.36
C ASN A 155 6.08 11.62 -0.98
N SER A 156 6.88 11.89 0.03
CA SER A 156 6.57 11.61 1.44
C SER A 156 7.20 12.66 2.34
N THR A 157 6.77 12.66 3.58
CA THR A 157 7.39 13.47 4.64
C THR A 157 7.61 12.57 5.84
N LEU A 158 8.85 12.44 6.26
CA LEU A 158 9.21 11.76 7.50
C LEU A 158 9.21 12.75 8.65
N ASN A 159 8.76 12.31 9.82
CA ASN A 159 8.91 13.06 11.06
C ASN A 159 10.12 12.49 11.80
N LEU A 160 11.27 13.14 11.66
CA LEU A 160 12.51 12.71 12.26
C LEU A 160 12.60 13.28 13.68
N GLN A 161 12.92 12.44 14.65
CA GLN A 161 13.01 12.81 16.06
C GLN A 161 14.46 12.74 16.54
N HIS A 162 14.89 13.81 17.24
CA HIS A 162 16.16 13.86 17.97
C HIS A 162 15.89 14.47 19.36
N GLY A 163 16.12 13.69 20.42
CA GLY A 163 15.70 14.08 21.77
C GLY A 163 14.19 14.30 21.85
N SER A 164 13.80 15.50 22.26
CA SER A 164 12.38 15.93 22.30
C SER A 164 11.94 16.69 21.04
N GLU A 165 12.84 16.99 20.12
CA GLU A 165 12.53 17.74 18.92
C GLU A 165 12.12 16.81 17.77
N ILE A 166 11.03 17.19 17.08
CA ILE A 166 10.56 16.49 15.88
C ILE A 166 10.59 17.48 14.72
N LYS A 167 11.23 17.09 13.61
CA LYS A 167 11.25 17.86 12.38
C LYS A 167 10.75 17.05 11.19
N ALA A 168 9.96 17.73 10.35
CA ALA A 168 9.51 17.19 9.09
C ALA A 168 10.63 17.20 8.06
N ALA A 169 10.92 16.07 7.45
CA ALA A 169 11.89 15.87 6.37
C ALA A 169 11.14 15.42 5.10
N PRO A 170 10.78 16.35 4.20
CA PRO A 170 10.19 15.98 2.91
C PRO A 170 11.25 15.28 2.04
N LEU A 171 10.81 14.24 1.33
CA LEU A 171 11.67 13.50 0.40
C LEU A 171 10.87 12.96 -0.78
N SER A 172 11.61 12.68 -1.85
CA SER A 172 11.13 11.91 -3.00
C SER A 172 11.99 10.65 -3.14
N TYR A 173 11.37 9.49 -3.31
CA TYR A 173 12.06 8.21 -3.39
C TYR A 173 11.39 7.29 -4.39
N ASP A 174 12.11 6.26 -4.80
CA ASP A 174 11.61 5.22 -5.69
C ASP A 174 11.44 3.90 -4.91
N ILE A 175 10.52 3.06 -5.38
CA ILE A 175 10.33 1.67 -4.90
C ILE A 175 10.42 0.74 -6.09
N GLN A 176 11.03 -0.42 -5.88
CA GLN A 176 11.07 -1.52 -6.83
C GLN A 176 10.69 -2.80 -6.12
N THR A 177 9.83 -3.62 -6.74
CA THR A 177 9.41 -4.90 -6.20
C THR A 177 9.46 -5.98 -7.28
N TRP A 178 10.15 -7.06 -7.00
CA TRP A 178 10.06 -8.33 -7.70
C TRP A 178 9.15 -9.25 -6.92
N GLY A 179 8.34 -10.02 -7.60
CA GLY A 179 7.41 -10.89 -6.92
C GLY A 179 7.04 -12.13 -7.72
N TRP A 180 6.49 -13.09 -7.00
CA TRP A 180 5.87 -14.30 -7.53
C TRP A 180 4.58 -14.55 -6.75
N THR A 181 3.48 -14.70 -7.46
CA THR A 181 2.18 -15.01 -6.86
C THR A 181 1.60 -16.24 -7.51
N THR A 182 1.16 -17.18 -6.69
CA THR A 182 0.39 -18.35 -7.13
C THR A 182 -0.94 -18.34 -6.40
N ASP A 183 -2.01 -18.35 -7.16
CA ASP A 183 -3.40 -18.39 -6.71
C ASP A 183 -4.04 -19.69 -7.22
N ALA A 184 -4.61 -20.48 -6.33
CA ALA A 184 -5.24 -21.74 -6.66
C ALA A 184 -6.57 -21.89 -5.92
N VAL A 185 -7.64 -22.13 -6.68
CA VAL A 185 -8.97 -22.49 -6.16
C VAL A 185 -9.28 -23.92 -6.54
N MET A 186 -9.60 -24.73 -5.56
CA MET A 186 -9.79 -26.18 -5.72
C MET A 186 -11.16 -26.63 -5.22
N HIS A 187 -11.81 -27.50 -5.98
CA HIS A 187 -13.08 -28.16 -5.66
C HIS A 187 -12.91 -29.69 -5.79
N PRO A 188 -12.06 -30.35 -4.96
CA PRO A 188 -11.67 -31.74 -5.19
C PRO A 188 -12.82 -32.74 -5.02
N PHE A 189 -13.85 -32.40 -4.22
CA PHE A 189 -15.05 -33.19 -4.03
C PHE A 189 -16.22 -32.30 -3.63
N LYS A 190 -17.43 -32.85 -3.73
CA LYS A 190 -18.67 -32.08 -3.50
C LYS A 190 -18.71 -31.47 -2.10
N GLY A 191 -18.93 -30.16 -2.07
CA GLY A 191 -19.10 -29.37 -0.84
C GLY A 191 -17.79 -28.90 -0.21
N PHE A 192 -16.63 -29.31 -0.70
CA PHE A 192 -15.34 -28.81 -0.22
C PHE A 192 -14.74 -27.85 -1.24
N ASP A 193 -14.40 -26.65 -0.75
CA ASP A 193 -13.68 -25.61 -1.49
C ASP A 193 -12.38 -25.31 -0.73
N PHE A 194 -11.30 -25.15 -1.45
CA PHE A 194 -10.01 -24.74 -0.90
C PHE A 194 -9.37 -23.68 -1.78
N HIS A 195 -9.16 -22.50 -1.22
CA HIS A 195 -8.37 -21.44 -1.83
C HIS A 195 -6.98 -21.41 -1.20
N CYS A 196 -5.95 -21.30 -2.02
CA CYS A 196 -4.56 -21.18 -1.60
C CYS A 196 -3.93 -20.03 -2.38
N LEU A 197 -3.46 -19.01 -1.67
CA LEU A 197 -2.67 -17.92 -2.20
C LEU A 197 -1.27 -17.95 -1.60
N PHE A 198 -0.26 -17.96 -2.46
CA PHE A 198 1.14 -17.79 -2.08
C PHE A 198 1.71 -16.57 -2.79
N THR A 199 2.32 -15.67 -2.04
CA THR A 199 3.07 -14.54 -2.60
C THR A 199 4.46 -14.48 -1.99
N TYR A 200 5.46 -14.44 -2.86
CA TYR A 200 6.80 -13.98 -2.52
C TYR A 200 7.03 -12.63 -3.19
N GLN A 201 7.53 -11.67 -2.45
CA GLN A 201 7.85 -10.34 -2.97
C GLN A 201 9.09 -9.76 -2.29
N LYS A 202 9.86 -9.01 -3.06
CA LYS A 202 11.05 -8.31 -2.52
C LYS A 202 10.95 -6.82 -2.83
N PRO A 203 10.22 -6.05 -2.01
CA PRO A 203 10.12 -4.61 -2.14
C PRO A 203 11.38 -3.94 -1.59
N THR A 204 12.02 -3.08 -2.37
CA THR A 204 13.23 -2.34 -1.98
C THR A 204 13.09 -0.86 -2.27
N TYR A 205 13.59 -0.04 -1.36
CA TYR A 205 13.75 1.38 -1.60
C TYR A 205 14.83 1.64 -2.63
N GLN A 206 14.57 2.60 -3.50
CA GLN A 206 15.53 3.11 -4.47
C GLN A 206 15.60 4.63 -4.29
N LYS A 207 16.81 5.22 -4.35
CA LYS A 207 17.03 6.66 -4.21
C LYS A 207 16.41 7.25 -2.92
N PHE A 208 16.45 6.51 -1.83
CA PHE A 208 15.88 6.95 -0.58
C PHE A 208 16.93 7.60 0.31
N GLU A 209 17.02 8.93 0.22
CA GLU A 209 17.96 9.71 1.02
C GLU A 209 17.31 11.02 1.46
N THR A 210 17.47 11.38 2.73
CA THR A 210 17.05 12.68 3.27
C THR A 210 17.87 13.02 4.51
N SER A 211 17.97 14.31 4.82
CA SER A 211 18.63 14.80 6.02
C SER A 211 17.88 16.01 6.59
N VAL A 212 18.01 16.19 7.91
CA VAL A 212 17.47 17.36 8.60
C VAL A 212 18.43 17.78 9.71
N THR A 213 18.63 19.09 9.88
CA THR A 213 19.44 19.64 10.97
C THR A 213 18.51 20.12 12.09
N PHE A 214 18.76 19.64 13.31
CA PHE A 214 18.05 20.01 14.52
C PHE A 214 18.59 21.30 15.13
N ASN A 215 17.88 21.86 16.13
CA ASN A 215 18.22 23.18 16.71
C ASN A 215 19.54 23.16 17.50
N ASP A 216 19.94 22.00 18.00
CA ASP A 216 21.23 21.78 18.69
C ASP A 216 22.42 21.62 17.73
N GLY A 217 22.18 21.69 16.41
CA GLY A 217 23.17 21.51 15.36
C GLY A 217 23.39 20.06 14.93
N TYR A 218 22.73 19.08 15.55
CA TYR A 218 22.77 17.68 15.09
C TYR A 218 22.09 17.56 13.72
N THR A 219 22.73 16.84 12.81
CA THR A 219 22.17 16.51 11.50
C THR A 219 21.85 15.02 11.42
N GLY A 220 20.56 14.70 11.43
CA GLY A 220 20.09 13.36 11.19
C GLY A 220 19.97 13.08 9.70
N THR A 221 20.66 12.03 9.23
CA THR A 221 20.63 11.59 7.84
C THR A 221 20.08 10.17 7.75
N ILE A 222 19.18 9.94 6.80
CA ILE A 222 18.69 8.61 6.45
C ILE A 222 19.12 8.33 5.01
N ASN A 223 19.77 7.20 4.79
CA ASN A 223 19.97 6.60 3.47
C ASN A 223 19.49 5.15 3.53
N ALA A 224 18.28 4.92 3.02
CA ALA A 224 17.66 3.61 3.00
C ALA A 224 17.66 2.96 1.59
N THR A 225 18.45 3.52 0.66
CA THR A 225 18.60 2.94 -0.68
C THR A 225 19.09 1.49 -0.60
N GLY A 226 18.33 0.57 -1.19
CA GLY A 226 18.58 -0.87 -1.15
C GLY A 226 17.95 -1.60 0.04
N ASN A 227 17.45 -0.90 1.07
CA ASN A 227 16.75 -1.52 2.18
C ASN A 227 15.37 -2.06 1.73
N THR A 228 14.89 -3.08 2.45
CA THR A 228 13.52 -3.58 2.30
C THR A 228 12.52 -2.52 2.73
N VAL A 229 11.43 -2.38 1.99
CA VAL A 229 10.35 -1.46 2.37
C VAL A 229 9.74 -1.91 3.71
N ALA A 230 9.72 -0.99 4.67
CA ALA A 230 9.21 -1.27 6.00
C ALA A 230 7.73 -1.69 5.97
N GLU A 231 7.31 -2.49 6.94
CA GLU A 231 5.96 -3.00 7.15
C GLU A 231 5.43 -3.96 6.06
N ILE A 232 6.21 -4.25 5.02
CA ILE A 232 5.79 -5.18 3.95
C ILE A 232 6.47 -6.53 4.15
N PRO A 233 5.71 -7.62 4.35
CA PRO A 233 6.28 -8.96 4.43
C PRO A 233 6.74 -9.46 3.06
N GLU A 234 7.84 -10.20 3.03
CA GLU A 234 8.35 -10.81 1.79
C GLU A 234 7.54 -12.06 1.40
N ILE A 235 6.99 -12.78 2.38
CA ILE A 235 6.19 -13.97 2.14
C ILE A 235 4.81 -13.78 2.76
N LEU A 236 3.79 -14.05 1.95
CA LEU A 236 2.39 -14.12 2.33
C LEU A 236 1.84 -15.48 1.91
N ILE A 237 1.13 -16.14 2.82
CA ILE A 237 0.41 -17.38 2.53
C ILE A 237 -1.02 -17.21 3.02
N GLU A 238 -1.99 -17.54 2.20
CA GLU A 238 -3.41 -17.60 2.59
C GLU A 238 -3.97 -18.97 2.23
N LEU A 239 -4.61 -19.63 3.21
CA LEU A 239 -5.21 -20.95 3.06
C LEU A 239 -6.63 -20.88 3.60
N ASP A 240 -7.61 -21.03 2.73
CA ASP A 240 -9.03 -20.87 3.04
C ASP A 240 -9.82 -22.15 2.72
N PRO A 241 -9.72 -23.21 3.52
CA PRO A 241 -10.57 -24.36 3.38
C PRO A 241 -11.99 -24.07 3.88
N SER A 242 -12.99 -24.56 3.15
CA SER A 242 -14.37 -24.51 3.58
C SER A 242 -15.15 -25.76 3.15
N TYR A 243 -16.16 -26.12 3.93
CA TYR A 243 -16.94 -27.30 3.70
C TYR A 243 -18.44 -27.06 3.96
N MET A 244 -19.27 -27.46 3.00
CA MET A 244 -20.71 -27.50 3.15
C MET A 244 -21.11 -28.80 3.86
N ILE A 245 -21.30 -28.74 5.20
CA ILE A 245 -21.76 -29.89 6.01
C ILE A 245 -23.13 -30.34 5.54
N THR A 246 -23.99 -29.37 5.30
CA THR A 246 -25.28 -29.55 4.66
C THR A 246 -25.49 -28.43 3.61
N LYS A 247 -26.58 -28.48 2.85
CA LYS A 247 -26.93 -27.38 1.91
C LYS A 247 -27.07 -26.00 2.59
N ASP A 248 -27.30 -25.99 3.91
CA ASP A 248 -27.66 -24.80 4.69
C ASP A 248 -26.54 -24.42 5.70
N ILE A 249 -25.55 -25.30 5.94
CA ILE A 249 -24.49 -25.09 6.92
C ILE A 249 -23.12 -25.18 6.25
N LYS A 250 -22.37 -24.08 6.29
CA LYS A 250 -20.99 -23.97 5.83
C LYS A 250 -20.06 -23.78 7.00
N LEU A 251 -19.04 -24.64 7.11
CA LEU A 251 -17.87 -24.46 7.96
C LEU A 251 -16.75 -23.87 7.12
N TRP A 252 -15.97 -22.93 7.66
CA TRP A 252 -14.85 -22.32 6.96
C TRP A 252 -13.75 -21.94 7.96
N THR A 253 -12.51 -21.93 7.46
CA THR A 253 -11.36 -21.38 8.17
C THR A 253 -10.50 -20.58 7.19
N SER A 254 -9.70 -19.66 7.73
CA SER A 254 -8.71 -18.89 6.98
C SER A 254 -7.45 -18.79 7.81
N PHE A 255 -6.32 -19.18 7.23
CA PHE A 255 -5.00 -19.08 7.82
C PHE A 255 -4.19 -18.11 6.96
N ARG A 256 -3.69 -17.03 7.54
CA ARG A 256 -2.88 -16.04 6.88
C ARG A 256 -1.53 -15.92 7.54
N TYR A 257 -0.49 -16.32 6.82
CA TYR A 257 0.88 -16.17 7.28
C TYR A 257 1.51 -14.91 6.69
N PHE A 258 2.14 -14.13 7.54
CA PHE A 258 2.97 -12.99 7.19
C PHE A 258 4.38 -13.27 7.68
N SER A 259 5.39 -13.20 6.81
CA SER A 259 6.78 -13.31 7.22
C SER A 259 7.23 -12.10 8.05
N LYS A 260 8.45 -12.14 8.53
CA LYS A 260 9.10 -11.02 9.21
C LYS A 260 8.93 -9.71 8.42
N THR A 261 8.63 -8.62 9.14
CA THR A 261 8.58 -7.25 8.59
C THR A 261 9.50 -6.34 9.35
N TYR A 262 10.19 -5.43 8.66
CA TYR A 262 10.94 -4.38 9.35
C TYR A 262 9.99 -3.30 9.86
N ALA A 263 10.26 -2.82 11.08
CA ALA A 263 9.44 -1.83 11.77
C ALA A 263 9.90 -0.39 11.55
N ASN A 264 11.06 -0.21 10.91
CA ASN A 264 11.59 1.10 10.52
C ASN A 264 12.40 1.01 9.21
N ILE A 265 12.62 2.16 8.60
CA ILE A 265 13.26 2.31 7.28
C ILE A 265 14.73 1.86 7.29
N ASN A 266 15.43 2.02 8.41
CA ASN A 266 16.83 1.61 8.56
C ASN A 266 17.01 0.12 8.87
N GLU A 267 15.93 -0.68 8.87
CA GLU A 267 15.92 -2.10 9.21
C GLU A 267 16.52 -2.42 10.59
N ALA A 268 16.51 -1.46 11.52
CA ALA A 268 17.06 -1.63 12.87
C ALA A 268 16.18 -2.52 13.75
N TYR A 269 14.87 -2.45 13.55
CA TYR A 269 13.89 -3.25 14.27
C TYR A 269 13.03 -4.05 13.31
N TYR A 270 12.55 -5.20 13.78
CA TYR A 270 11.64 -6.05 13.01
C TYR A 270 10.66 -6.77 13.94
N PHE A 271 9.52 -7.13 13.38
CA PHE A 271 8.58 -8.06 13.99
C PHE A 271 8.71 -9.43 13.32
N ASN A 272 8.68 -10.48 14.13
CA ASN A 272 8.72 -11.86 13.63
C ASN A 272 7.47 -12.17 12.80
N GLY A 273 7.61 -13.16 11.92
CA GLY A 273 6.47 -13.68 11.17
C GLY A 273 5.40 -14.26 12.11
N HIS A 274 4.15 -14.16 11.69
CA HIS A 274 3.00 -14.59 12.48
C HIS A 274 1.88 -15.12 11.59
N TRP A 275 0.97 -15.86 12.21
CA TRP A 275 -0.27 -16.28 11.60
C TRP A 275 -1.41 -15.41 12.11
N GLU A 276 -2.29 -14.98 11.24
CA GLU A 276 -3.63 -14.52 11.58
C GLU A 276 -4.61 -15.63 11.21
N THR A 277 -5.50 -16.00 12.12
CA THR A 277 -6.40 -17.13 11.92
C THR A 277 -7.83 -16.76 12.18
N PHE A 278 -8.70 -17.19 11.28
CA PHE A 278 -10.14 -16.97 11.34
C PHE A 278 -10.85 -18.29 11.08
N GLY A 279 -11.99 -18.49 11.68
CA GLY A 279 -12.83 -19.63 11.38
C GLY A 279 -14.27 -19.37 11.79
N GLY A 280 -15.19 -20.08 11.21
CA GLY A 280 -16.58 -19.85 11.54
C GLY A 280 -17.56 -20.83 10.90
N VAL A 281 -18.78 -20.68 11.32
CA VAL A 281 -19.93 -21.41 10.82
C VAL A 281 -20.95 -20.41 10.31
N ASN A 282 -21.46 -20.64 9.12
CA ASN A 282 -22.59 -19.91 8.55
C ASN A 282 -23.78 -20.89 8.40
N TRP A 283 -24.91 -20.54 8.97
CA TRP A 283 -26.12 -21.35 8.93
C TRP A 283 -27.30 -20.56 8.34
N GLN A 284 -27.79 -21.01 7.20
CA GLN A 284 -29.02 -20.51 6.61
C GLN A 284 -30.22 -21.28 7.25
N VAL A 285 -30.76 -20.70 8.34
CA VAL A 285 -31.82 -21.34 9.11
C VAL A 285 -33.09 -21.52 8.27
N ASN A 286 -33.43 -20.50 7.48
CA ASN A 286 -34.50 -20.52 6.51
C ASN A 286 -34.31 -19.41 5.46
N LYS A 287 -35.24 -19.21 4.53
CA LYS A 287 -35.14 -18.21 3.46
C LYS A 287 -34.92 -16.75 3.95
N ARG A 288 -35.29 -16.46 5.19
CA ARG A 288 -35.24 -15.11 5.76
C ARG A 288 -34.16 -14.93 6.83
N LEU A 289 -33.81 -15.98 7.57
CA LEU A 289 -32.90 -15.92 8.70
C LEU A 289 -31.60 -16.66 8.40
N SER A 290 -30.47 -15.98 8.55
CA SER A 290 -29.14 -16.57 8.59
C SER A 290 -28.42 -16.21 9.89
N LEU A 291 -27.69 -17.17 10.44
CA LEU A 291 -26.86 -17.04 11.63
C LEU A 291 -25.41 -17.27 11.25
N GLY A 292 -24.50 -16.54 11.87
CA GLY A 292 -23.07 -16.72 11.72
C GLY A 292 -22.35 -16.65 13.06
N CYS A 293 -21.32 -17.46 13.19
CA CYS A 293 -20.35 -17.38 14.28
C CYS A 293 -18.96 -17.34 13.68
N THR A 294 -18.17 -16.35 14.05
CA THR A 294 -16.77 -16.18 13.61
C THR A 294 -15.87 -16.16 14.83
N VAL A 295 -14.80 -16.94 14.79
CA VAL A 295 -13.72 -16.90 15.76
C VAL A 295 -12.50 -16.27 15.10
N VAL A 296 -12.02 -15.17 15.65
CA VAL A 296 -10.83 -14.44 15.21
C VAL A 296 -9.66 -14.86 16.09
N ASN A 297 -8.50 -15.06 15.47
CA ASN A 297 -7.28 -15.49 16.14
C ASN A 297 -7.49 -16.76 17.00
N PHE A 298 -8.05 -17.81 16.39
CA PHE A 298 -8.38 -19.04 17.14
C PHE A 298 -7.14 -19.81 17.63
N LEU A 299 -5.95 -19.54 17.07
CA LEU A 299 -4.67 -20.04 17.60
C LEU A 299 -4.17 -19.21 18.79
N ASN A 300 -4.87 -18.13 19.16
CA ASN A 300 -4.53 -17.21 20.24
C ASN A 300 -3.08 -16.71 20.17
N GLN A 301 -2.62 -16.37 18.99
CA GLN A 301 -1.28 -15.80 18.78
C GLN A 301 -1.21 -14.39 19.37
N THR A 302 -0.11 -14.13 20.06
CA THR A 302 0.22 -12.80 20.58
C THR A 302 1.40 -12.23 19.82
N GLY A 303 1.50 -10.92 19.71
CA GLY A 303 2.61 -10.25 19.04
C GLY A 303 2.31 -8.81 18.69
N ALA A 304 3.32 -8.15 18.15
CA ALA A 304 3.23 -6.80 17.65
C ALA A 304 3.52 -6.76 16.14
N LYS A 305 3.00 -5.74 15.47
CA LYS A 305 3.20 -5.47 14.04
C LYS A 305 3.18 -3.97 13.76
N GLY A 306 3.47 -3.58 12.53
CA GLY A 306 3.45 -2.19 12.07
C GLY A 306 4.80 -1.49 12.20
N SER A 307 4.79 -0.18 12.37
CA SER A 307 5.97 0.66 12.56
C SER A 307 6.22 0.98 14.03
N ILE A 308 7.45 1.38 14.34
CA ILE A 308 7.85 1.90 15.64
C ILE A 308 8.07 3.41 15.48
N ALA A 309 7.20 4.21 16.07
CA ALA A 309 7.28 5.67 16.00
C ALA A 309 8.54 6.19 16.70
N GLY A 310 9.21 7.19 16.10
CA GLY A 310 10.42 7.82 16.62
C GLY A 310 11.70 7.01 16.40
N ALA A 311 11.62 5.90 15.66
CA ALA A 311 12.78 5.03 15.37
C ALA A 311 13.41 5.28 14.00
N GLU A 312 13.01 6.32 13.28
CA GLU A 312 13.41 6.56 11.90
C GLU A 312 14.92 6.80 11.74
N LEU A 313 15.54 7.48 12.72
CA LEU A 313 16.99 7.76 12.72
C LEU A 313 17.83 6.64 13.34
N ILE A 314 17.21 5.68 14.04
CA ILE A 314 17.96 4.62 14.74
C ILE A 314 18.52 3.64 13.71
N THR A 315 19.84 3.46 13.75
CA THR A 315 20.57 2.50 12.91
C THR A 315 20.60 1.10 13.51
N LYS A 316 20.98 0.10 12.71
CA LYS A 316 21.14 -1.29 13.18
C LYS A 316 22.17 -1.42 14.32
N ASP A 317 23.22 -0.61 14.31
CA ASP A 317 24.27 -0.65 15.34
C ASP A 317 23.78 0.00 16.63
N GLU A 318 23.16 1.16 16.56
CA GLU A 318 22.59 1.82 17.74
C GLU A 318 21.48 0.97 18.40
N ALA A 319 20.67 0.28 17.59
CA ALA A 319 19.60 -0.59 18.11
C ALA A 319 20.12 -1.72 19.01
N LYS A 320 21.36 -2.20 18.82
CA LYS A 320 21.99 -3.25 19.65
C LYS A 320 22.23 -2.81 21.08
N ASP A 321 22.50 -1.52 21.26
CA ASP A 321 22.83 -0.92 22.57
C ASP A 321 21.59 -0.39 23.30
N ILE A 322 20.47 -0.24 22.61
CA ILE A 322 19.22 0.22 23.19
C ILE A 322 18.57 -0.93 24.00
N LYS A 323 18.54 -0.77 25.32
CA LYS A 323 17.91 -1.72 26.24
C LYS A 323 16.82 -1.04 27.03
N ASN A 324 15.75 -1.80 27.33
CA ASN A 324 14.65 -1.34 28.20
C ASN A 324 13.92 -0.07 27.75
N GLN A 325 13.88 0.19 26.44
CA GLN A 325 13.09 1.28 25.90
C GLN A 325 11.63 0.83 25.70
N ILE A 326 10.68 1.67 26.08
CA ILE A 326 9.26 1.49 25.75
C ILE A 326 9.07 1.98 24.32
N MET A 327 8.61 1.09 23.45
CA MET A 327 8.30 1.40 22.06
C MET A 327 6.81 1.22 21.81
N THR A 328 6.25 2.04 20.94
CA THR A 328 4.86 1.93 20.53
C THR A 328 4.75 1.12 19.25
N GLY A 329 3.77 0.24 19.19
CA GLY A 329 3.46 -0.56 18.01
C GLY A 329 2.00 -0.99 18.05
N SER A 330 1.53 -1.60 16.97
CA SER A 330 0.21 -2.22 16.89
C SER A 330 0.29 -3.68 17.36
N TYR A 331 -0.76 -4.16 18.02
CA TYR A 331 -0.84 -5.56 18.45
C TYR A 331 -1.62 -6.40 17.45
N LEU A 332 -1.35 -7.71 17.45
CA LEU A 332 -2.21 -8.67 16.78
C LEU A 332 -3.59 -8.66 17.44
N ARG A 333 -4.62 -8.85 16.63
CA ARG A 333 -6.00 -8.89 17.14
C ARG A 333 -6.14 -10.06 18.13
N PRO A 334 -6.69 -9.84 19.35
CA PRO A 334 -6.82 -10.90 20.34
C PRO A 334 -7.85 -11.95 19.90
N PHE A 335 -7.84 -13.11 20.57
CA PHE A 335 -8.92 -14.10 20.42
C PHE A 335 -10.28 -13.42 20.65
N THR A 336 -11.15 -13.53 19.68
CA THR A 336 -12.47 -12.87 19.70
C THR A 336 -13.50 -13.80 19.08
N ILE A 337 -14.69 -13.87 19.67
CA ILE A 337 -15.86 -14.55 19.12
C ILE A 337 -16.88 -13.50 18.72
N GLU A 338 -17.33 -13.57 17.49
CA GLU A 338 -18.36 -12.69 16.92
C GLU A 338 -19.57 -13.54 16.49
N VAL A 339 -20.76 -13.14 16.91
CA VAL A 339 -22.00 -13.78 16.50
C VAL A 339 -22.82 -12.76 15.74
N ASN A 340 -23.36 -13.15 14.60
CA ASN A 340 -24.24 -12.31 13.80
C ASN A 340 -25.54 -13.05 13.43
N ALA A 341 -26.57 -12.25 13.27
CA ALA A 341 -27.86 -12.72 12.73
C ALA A 341 -28.34 -11.72 11.66
N SER A 342 -28.75 -12.24 10.52
CA SER A 342 -29.29 -11.43 9.43
C SER A 342 -30.73 -11.87 9.11
N LEU A 343 -31.65 -10.92 9.14
CA LEU A 343 -33.07 -11.14 8.82
C LEU A 343 -33.43 -10.34 7.58
N LYS A 344 -33.94 -11.03 6.56
CA LYS A 344 -34.48 -10.41 5.33
C LYS A 344 -36.03 -10.28 5.46
N PHE A 345 -36.52 -9.08 5.24
CA PHE A 345 -37.97 -8.77 5.25
C PHE A 345 -38.60 -8.89 3.87
#